data_00f07415d07d599a994405a1c31c25d4
#
_entry.id   00f07415d07d599a994405a1c31c25d4
#
_cell.length_a   1.000
_cell.length_b   1.000
_cell.length_c   1.000
_cell.angle_alpha   90.00
_cell.angle_beta   90.00
_cell.angle_gamma   90.00
#
_symmetry.space_group_name_H-M   'P 1'
#
loop_
_entity.id
_entity.type
_entity.pdbx_description
1 polymer ?
#
loop_
_entity_poly.entity_id
_entity_poly.type
_entity_poly.pdbx_seq_one_letter_code
_entity_poly.pdbx_strand_id
1 'polypeptide(L)'
;MKVLSTTLAGLLLFLSATATTPAAEPSLKWEIRSLTVDLNEGIDVADVNGDGSLDVLSGRNWYAGPHYTPRPLRAVADWNGYAESNGDYAFDVDGDGLTDLIAGSFLPTEVFWYRNPGKDSLARGHLWEKKLLVDTKDTSNESQLFQDLDGDGIPEWIVNSWKKDVPMVVWKLTSEDRAVEVKKGNQTVTETQTLPTLKRCVIGVKGNGHGIAVGDLNNDGHLDLLLGQGWYEGPKENPLEKNWTFHPDWDLHASCPMLVHDVNGDGRSDLIVGVAHGFGLHWWEQLPAVDGKLQWKQHLIDDRFSQPHCLHLADLTGDGRPELITGKRVYAHNGGDPGGKEPACLYYWSWKPGTPKFQRHVIDEGHVGTGLQIRTADLNGDKRTDIAVAGKSGTFVLLNLGNDKSD
;
A
#
# COMPACT_ATOMS: atom_id res chain seq x y z
N MET A 1 18.44 70.52 -59.20
CA MET A 1 18.65 69.97 -57.87
C MET A 1 18.06 68.55 -57.84
N LYS A 2 18.92 67.55 -57.84
CA LYS A 2 18.51 66.13 -57.75
C LYS A 2 18.61 65.71 -56.27
N VAL A 3 17.54 65.27 -55.69
CA VAL A 3 17.48 64.68 -54.32
C VAL A 3 17.70 63.18 -54.45
N LEU A 4 18.81 62.69 -53.90
CA LEU A 4 19.04 61.25 -53.73
C LEU A 4 18.28 60.73 -52.46
N SER A 5 17.41 59.74 -52.62
CA SER A 5 16.85 58.99 -51.53
C SER A 5 17.63 57.68 -51.31
N THR A 6 18.24 57.51 -50.16
CA THR A 6 18.93 56.31 -49.72
C THR A 6 17.94 55.44 -48.95
N THR A 7 17.63 54.26 -49.49
CA THR A 7 16.83 53.24 -48.83
C THR A 7 17.76 52.36 -47.98
N LEU A 8 17.52 52.34 -46.65
CA LEU A 8 18.24 51.45 -45.73
C LEU A 8 17.46 50.13 -45.63
N ALA A 9 18.01 49.04 -46.11
CA ALA A 9 17.44 47.69 -45.94
C ALA A 9 17.89 47.10 -44.60
N GLY A 10 16.98 47.01 -43.64
CA GLY A 10 17.23 46.33 -42.37
C GLY A 10 17.11 44.80 -42.54
N LEU A 11 18.19 44.10 -42.26
CA LEU A 11 18.25 42.64 -42.23
C LEU A 11 17.76 42.14 -40.87
N LEU A 12 16.53 41.60 -40.78
CA LEU A 12 16.03 40.91 -39.59
C LEU A 12 16.61 39.50 -39.57
N LEU A 13 17.53 39.23 -38.65
CA LEU A 13 17.93 37.87 -38.27
C LEU A 13 16.85 37.25 -37.37
N PHE A 14 16.12 36.28 -37.88
CA PHE A 14 15.31 35.37 -37.04
C PHE A 14 16.22 34.33 -36.41
N LEU A 15 16.53 34.47 -35.12
CA LEU A 15 17.06 33.36 -34.32
C LEU A 15 15.91 32.39 -34.06
N SER A 16 15.88 31.27 -34.75
CA SER A 16 15.05 30.13 -34.40
C SER A 16 15.66 29.45 -33.19
N ALA A 17 15.08 29.70 -32.00
CA ALA A 17 15.36 28.90 -30.83
C ALA A 17 14.75 27.51 -31.04
N THR A 18 15.60 26.53 -31.34
CA THR A 18 15.20 25.11 -31.27
C THR A 18 14.96 24.77 -29.82
N ALA A 19 13.67 24.65 -29.40
CA ALA A 19 13.32 24.07 -28.13
C ALA A 19 13.80 22.59 -28.16
N THR A 20 14.88 22.31 -27.46
CA THR A 20 15.28 20.93 -27.19
C THR A 20 14.23 20.34 -26.25
N THR A 21 13.41 19.43 -26.75
CA THR A 21 12.57 18.57 -25.90
C THR A 21 13.53 17.87 -24.91
N PRO A 22 13.31 17.96 -23.59
CA PRO A 22 14.13 17.20 -22.66
C PRO A 22 14.05 15.71 -23.05
N ALA A 23 15.20 15.04 -23.12
CA ALA A 23 15.22 13.59 -23.33
C ALA A 23 14.38 12.95 -22.23
N ALA A 24 13.50 12.03 -22.63
CA ALA A 24 12.74 11.24 -21.66
C ALA A 24 13.74 10.55 -20.71
N GLU A 25 13.48 10.60 -19.42
CA GLU A 25 14.31 9.86 -18.46
C GLU A 25 14.26 8.37 -18.82
N PRO A 26 15.39 7.64 -18.77
CA PRO A 26 15.42 6.23 -19.16
C PRO A 26 14.52 5.43 -18.22
N SER A 27 13.64 4.61 -18.79
CA SER A 27 12.77 3.70 -18.05
C SER A 27 13.58 2.55 -17.44
N LEU A 28 13.23 2.12 -16.23
CA LEU A 28 13.80 0.93 -15.63
C LEU A 28 13.39 -0.32 -16.41
N LYS A 29 14.25 -1.32 -16.42
CA LYS A 29 13.95 -2.66 -16.94
C LYS A 29 13.55 -3.59 -15.80
N TRP A 30 12.69 -4.53 -16.08
CA TRP A 30 12.13 -5.43 -15.10
C TRP A 30 12.22 -6.89 -15.56
N GLU A 31 12.63 -7.78 -14.67
CA GLU A 31 12.41 -9.21 -14.80
C GLU A 31 11.13 -9.55 -14.03
N ILE A 32 10.09 -10.00 -14.72
CA ILE A 32 8.79 -10.28 -14.12
C ILE A 32 8.67 -11.79 -13.90
N ARG A 33 8.48 -12.18 -12.64
CA ARG A 33 8.27 -13.58 -12.22
C ARG A 33 6.85 -13.77 -11.72
N SER A 34 6.03 -14.53 -12.43
CA SER A 34 4.73 -14.99 -11.94
C SER A 34 4.93 -16.13 -10.96
N LEU A 35 4.51 -15.98 -9.71
CA LEU A 35 4.67 -16.97 -8.65
C LEU A 35 3.48 -17.93 -8.61
N THR A 36 2.27 -17.38 -8.78
CA THR A 36 1.04 -18.15 -8.86
C THR A 36 -0.04 -17.36 -9.58
N VAL A 37 -1.03 -18.06 -10.09
CA VAL A 37 -2.28 -17.49 -10.62
C VAL A 37 -3.41 -17.51 -9.60
N ASP A 38 -3.12 -17.86 -8.33
CA ASP A 38 -4.11 -17.81 -7.25
C ASP A 38 -4.57 -16.36 -7.03
N LEU A 39 -5.86 -16.14 -7.12
CA LEU A 39 -6.45 -14.81 -7.09
C LEU A 39 -6.57 -14.36 -5.64
N ASN A 40 -5.68 -13.49 -5.19
CA ASN A 40 -5.69 -12.93 -3.85
C ASN A 40 -5.20 -11.47 -3.88
N GLU A 41 -5.40 -10.69 -2.80
CA GLU A 41 -5.08 -9.27 -2.77
C GLU A 41 -4.13 -8.88 -1.62
N GLY A 42 -3.77 -9.85 -0.76
CA GLY A 42 -2.81 -9.65 0.33
C GLY A 42 -1.41 -10.10 -0.05
N ILE A 43 -0.38 -9.34 0.36
CA ILE A 43 1.03 -9.68 0.17
C ILE A 43 1.91 -9.00 1.21
N ASP A 44 2.90 -9.73 1.72
CA ASP A 44 4.00 -9.14 2.49
C ASP A 44 5.34 -9.81 2.18
N VAL A 45 6.43 -9.21 2.66
CA VAL A 45 7.79 -9.69 2.44
C VAL A 45 8.57 -9.74 3.76
N ALA A 46 9.18 -10.87 4.06
CA ALA A 46 10.02 -11.07 5.26
C ALA A 46 10.90 -12.30 5.08
N ASP A 47 12.01 -12.40 5.81
CA ASP A 47 12.76 -13.65 5.96
C ASP A 47 12.07 -14.53 7.01
N VAL A 48 11.23 -15.47 6.57
CA VAL A 48 10.43 -16.31 7.49
C VAL A 48 11.16 -17.62 7.86
N ASN A 49 12.20 -17.98 7.13
CA ASN A 49 12.94 -19.22 7.36
C ASN A 49 14.32 -19.01 8.00
N GLY A 50 14.75 -17.76 8.19
CA GLY A 50 16.01 -17.37 8.82
C GLY A 50 17.23 -17.69 7.96
N ASP A 51 17.12 -17.66 6.61
CA ASP A 51 18.23 -17.93 5.71
C ASP A 51 18.94 -16.68 5.17
N GLY A 52 18.42 -15.48 5.51
CA GLY A 52 18.95 -14.19 5.12
C GLY A 52 18.43 -13.67 3.79
N SER A 53 17.56 -14.41 3.12
CA SER A 53 16.86 -13.99 1.90
C SER A 53 15.44 -13.55 2.24
N LEU A 54 14.93 -12.52 1.57
CA LEU A 54 13.52 -12.15 1.74
C LEU A 54 12.61 -13.14 0.99
N ASP A 55 11.61 -13.63 1.70
CA ASP A 55 10.54 -14.44 1.19
C ASP A 55 9.32 -13.57 0.88
N VAL A 56 8.41 -14.08 0.05
CA VAL A 56 7.11 -13.45 -0.22
C VAL A 56 6.00 -14.27 0.44
N LEU A 57 5.13 -13.62 1.20
CA LEU A 57 3.95 -14.24 1.81
C LEU A 57 2.71 -13.72 1.09
N SER A 58 1.88 -14.62 0.54
CA SER A 58 0.71 -14.18 -0.22
C SER A 58 -0.35 -15.29 -0.30
N GLY A 59 -1.54 -15.00 0.20
CA GLY A 59 -2.66 -15.93 0.14
C GLY A 59 -2.39 -17.29 0.79
N ARG A 60 -2.31 -18.35 0.00
CA ARG A 60 -2.14 -19.74 0.48
C ARG A 60 -0.69 -20.17 0.69
N ASN A 61 0.25 -19.40 0.14
CA ASN A 61 1.65 -19.79 0.09
C ASN A 61 2.58 -18.72 0.66
N TRP A 62 3.74 -19.15 1.10
CA TRP A 62 4.92 -18.32 1.11
C TRP A 62 5.90 -18.83 0.05
N TYR A 63 6.74 -17.98 -0.47
CA TYR A 63 7.61 -18.27 -1.60
C TYR A 63 9.05 -17.99 -1.18
N ALA A 64 9.82 -19.10 -1.04
CA ALA A 64 11.18 -19.05 -0.51
C ALA A 64 12.14 -18.32 -1.45
N GLY A 65 12.66 -17.18 -1.02
CA GLY A 65 13.68 -16.43 -1.73
C GLY A 65 15.02 -17.17 -1.82
N PRO A 66 15.92 -16.76 -2.72
CA PRO A 66 15.74 -15.79 -3.82
C PRO A 66 15.10 -16.41 -5.08
N HIS A 67 14.73 -17.69 -5.03
CA HIS A 67 14.15 -18.43 -6.17
C HIS A 67 12.62 -18.43 -6.17
N TYR A 68 12.00 -17.97 -5.08
CA TYR A 68 10.56 -17.90 -4.87
C TYR A 68 9.84 -19.22 -5.05
N THR A 69 10.46 -20.31 -4.53
CA THR A 69 9.86 -21.64 -4.54
C THR A 69 8.61 -21.64 -3.65
N PRO A 70 7.41 -22.01 -4.17
CA PRO A 70 6.18 -22.02 -3.39
C PRO A 70 6.23 -23.06 -2.26
N ARG A 71 5.78 -22.66 -1.09
CA ARG A 71 5.66 -23.47 0.12
C ARG A 71 4.28 -23.27 0.73
N PRO A 72 3.69 -24.30 1.36
CA PRO A 72 2.41 -24.16 2.04
C PRO A 72 2.51 -23.15 3.20
N LEU A 73 1.57 -22.22 3.28
CA LEU A 73 1.41 -21.30 4.38
C LEU A 73 0.14 -21.64 5.16
N ARG A 74 -1.02 -21.50 4.53
CA ARG A 74 -2.33 -21.60 5.19
C ARG A 74 -3.42 -22.07 4.22
N ALA A 75 -4.52 -22.57 4.78
CA ALA A 75 -5.76 -22.76 4.04
C ALA A 75 -6.56 -21.46 4.03
N VAL A 76 -6.97 -21.01 2.86
CA VAL A 76 -7.83 -19.84 2.66
C VAL A 76 -9.06 -20.28 1.89
N ALA A 77 -10.24 -19.83 2.31
CA ALA A 77 -11.49 -20.10 1.62
C ALA A 77 -11.56 -19.32 0.30
N ASP A 78 -12.36 -19.83 -0.64
CA ASP A 78 -12.72 -19.08 -1.84
C ASP A 78 -14.05 -18.36 -1.63
N TRP A 79 -14.10 -17.12 -2.14
CA TRP A 79 -15.31 -16.34 -2.22
C TRP A 79 -15.43 -15.73 -3.62
N ASN A 80 -16.57 -15.93 -4.29
CA ASN A 80 -16.78 -15.47 -5.67
C ASN A 80 -15.67 -15.86 -6.66
N GLY A 81 -14.99 -17.00 -6.44
CA GLY A 81 -13.97 -17.51 -7.34
C GLY A 81 -12.57 -16.94 -7.13
N TYR A 82 -12.31 -16.28 -6.01
CA TYR A 82 -10.98 -15.85 -5.59
C TYR A 82 -10.74 -16.09 -4.09
N ALA A 83 -9.47 -16.12 -3.69
CA ALA A 83 -9.10 -16.34 -2.29
C ALA A 83 -9.57 -15.19 -1.40
N GLU A 84 -10.14 -15.52 -0.26
CA GLU A 84 -10.55 -14.54 0.73
C GLU A 84 -9.34 -14.06 1.55
N SER A 85 -8.52 -13.19 0.94
CA SER A 85 -7.30 -12.63 1.51
C SER A 85 -7.16 -11.18 1.05
N ASN A 86 -7.41 -10.23 1.95
CA ASN A 86 -7.41 -8.80 1.66
C ASN A 86 -6.19 -8.07 2.24
N GLY A 87 -5.55 -8.64 3.26
CA GLY A 87 -4.38 -8.07 3.91
C GLY A 87 -3.55 -9.15 4.58
N ASP A 88 -2.28 -9.21 4.22
CA ASP A 88 -1.27 -10.11 4.77
C ASP A 88 -0.15 -9.27 5.38
N TYR A 89 0.17 -9.50 6.67
CA TYR A 89 1.16 -8.72 7.42
C TYR A 89 2.12 -9.62 8.17
N ALA A 90 3.39 -9.55 7.82
CA ALA A 90 4.46 -10.30 8.44
C ALA A 90 4.93 -9.60 9.72
N PHE A 91 4.82 -10.28 10.86
CA PHE A 91 5.22 -9.74 12.17
C PHE A 91 5.45 -10.89 13.17
N ASP A 92 6.39 -10.74 14.10
CA ASP A 92 6.55 -11.67 15.24
C ASP A 92 5.46 -11.39 16.28
N VAL A 93 4.37 -12.15 16.22
CA VAL A 93 3.15 -11.88 16.99
C VAL A 93 3.25 -12.34 18.45
N ASP A 94 3.95 -13.43 18.72
CA ASP A 94 4.07 -14.00 20.07
C ASP A 94 5.44 -13.77 20.73
N GLY A 95 6.35 -13.05 20.04
CA GLY A 95 7.66 -12.67 20.56
C GLY A 95 8.65 -13.82 20.62
N ASP A 96 8.47 -14.88 19.80
CA ASP A 96 9.36 -16.04 19.79
C ASP A 96 10.58 -15.87 18.87
N GLY A 97 10.68 -14.74 18.18
CA GLY A 97 11.76 -14.38 17.26
C GLY A 97 11.56 -14.92 15.86
N LEU A 98 10.42 -15.52 15.55
CA LEU A 98 10.05 -15.98 14.22
C LEU A 98 8.97 -15.08 13.63
N THR A 99 9.11 -14.76 12.35
CA THR A 99 8.09 -13.94 11.68
C THR A 99 6.86 -14.79 11.38
N ASP A 100 5.72 -14.38 11.95
CA ASP A 100 4.40 -14.92 11.73
C ASP A 100 3.65 -14.18 10.61
N LEU A 101 2.37 -14.52 10.38
CA LEU A 101 1.49 -13.80 9.48
C LEU A 101 0.18 -13.42 10.17
N ILE A 102 -0.15 -12.13 10.22
CA ILE A 102 -1.50 -11.64 10.53
C ILE A 102 -2.28 -11.53 9.23
N ALA A 103 -3.53 -12.02 9.21
CA ALA A 103 -4.36 -11.98 8.03
C ALA A 103 -5.76 -11.46 8.34
N GLY A 104 -6.16 -10.42 7.59
CA GLY A 104 -7.49 -9.86 7.60
C GLY A 104 -8.25 -10.18 6.31
N SER A 105 -9.58 -10.17 6.38
CA SER A 105 -10.47 -10.48 5.26
C SER A 105 -11.63 -9.50 5.18
N PHE A 106 -12.29 -9.43 4.02
CA PHE A 106 -13.38 -8.49 3.78
C PHE A 106 -14.68 -8.84 4.54
N LEU A 107 -15.14 -10.09 4.46
CA LEU A 107 -16.41 -10.54 5.05
C LEU A 107 -16.28 -11.12 6.46
N PRO A 108 -15.34 -12.03 6.75
CA PRO A 108 -15.13 -12.55 8.09
C PRO A 108 -14.87 -11.44 9.09
N THR A 109 -15.43 -11.61 10.29
CA THR A 109 -15.20 -10.70 11.42
C THR A 109 -13.99 -11.09 12.24
N GLU A 110 -13.54 -12.32 12.09
CA GLU A 110 -12.40 -12.85 12.79
C GLU A 110 -11.10 -12.47 12.08
N VAL A 111 -10.13 -11.98 12.86
CA VAL A 111 -8.75 -11.78 12.45
C VAL A 111 -7.90 -12.87 13.04
N PHE A 112 -7.15 -13.55 12.20
CA PHE A 112 -6.29 -14.65 12.60
C PHE A 112 -4.83 -14.28 12.42
N TRP A 113 -3.99 -14.91 13.23
CA TRP A 113 -2.58 -15.00 12.95
C TRP A 113 -2.19 -16.47 12.70
N TYR A 114 -1.19 -16.64 11.90
CA TYR A 114 -0.66 -17.95 11.51
C TYR A 114 0.74 -18.03 12.05
N ARG A 115 0.92 -18.89 13.06
CA ARG A 115 2.17 -19.04 13.77
C ARG A 115 3.19 -19.75 12.90
N ASN A 116 4.36 -19.17 12.74
CA ASN A 116 5.49 -19.78 12.06
C ASN A 116 5.90 -21.10 12.77
N PRO A 117 5.86 -22.25 12.08
CA PRO A 117 6.14 -23.53 12.73
C PRO A 117 7.63 -23.82 12.95
N GLY A 118 8.50 -22.86 12.62
CA GLY A 118 9.94 -22.96 12.71
C GLY A 118 10.60 -23.73 11.57
N LYS A 119 11.91 -23.56 11.42
CA LYS A 119 12.73 -23.95 10.29
C LYS A 119 12.51 -25.41 9.83
N ASP A 120 12.50 -26.36 10.77
CA ASP A 120 12.37 -27.78 10.46
C ASP A 120 10.99 -28.13 9.89
N SER A 121 9.94 -27.48 10.36
CA SER A 121 8.58 -27.68 9.90
C SER A 121 8.33 -26.99 8.57
N LEU A 122 8.88 -25.77 8.38
CA LEU A 122 8.88 -25.07 7.10
C LEU A 122 9.56 -25.91 6.00
N ALA A 123 10.72 -26.52 6.29
CA ALA A 123 11.43 -27.37 5.35
C ALA A 123 10.63 -28.62 4.93
N ARG A 124 9.74 -29.11 5.83
CA ARG A 124 8.84 -30.25 5.56
C ARG A 124 7.50 -29.85 4.93
N GLY A 125 7.27 -28.57 4.71
CA GLY A 125 6.03 -28.06 4.09
C GLY A 125 4.80 -28.15 4.99
N HIS A 126 4.97 -28.00 6.31
CA HIS A 126 3.83 -27.94 7.23
C HIS A 126 3.07 -26.63 7.08
N LEU A 127 1.75 -26.70 7.14
CA LEU A 127 0.92 -25.51 7.28
C LEU A 127 1.20 -24.84 8.62
N TRP A 128 1.10 -23.52 8.64
CA TRP A 128 1.24 -22.71 9.84
C TRP A 128 -0.01 -22.85 10.72
N GLU A 129 0.18 -22.84 12.03
CA GLU A 129 -0.91 -23.00 12.97
C GLU A 129 -1.80 -21.75 12.99
N LYS A 130 -3.09 -21.91 12.66
CA LYS A 130 -4.08 -20.85 12.66
C LYS A 130 -4.56 -20.56 14.08
N LYS A 131 -4.41 -19.33 14.55
CA LYS A 131 -4.85 -18.86 15.88
C LYS A 131 -5.70 -17.60 15.76
N LEU A 132 -6.76 -17.52 16.57
CA LEU A 132 -7.63 -16.35 16.63
C LEU A 132 -6.93 -15.22 17.38
N LEU A 133 -6.78 -14.05 16.76
CA LEU A 133 -6.39 -12.80 17.43
C LEU A 133 -7.62 -12.12 18.06
N VAL A 134 -8.62 -11.83 17.26
CA VAL A 134 -9.83 -11.16 17.70
C VAL A 134 -10.99 -11.46 16.76
N ASP A 135 -12.21 -11.43 17.30
CA ASP A 135 -13.43 -11.30 16.52
C ASP A 135 -13.92 -9.84 16.63
N THR A 136 -13.72 -9.07 15.56
CA THR A 136 -14.02 -7.64 15.51
C THR A 136 -15.51 -7.34 15.60
N LYS A 137 -16.38 -8.29 15.21
CA LYS A 137 -17.82 -8.14 14.98
C LYS A 137 -18.19 -7.21 13.83
N ASP A 138 -17.19 -6.68 13.12
CA ASP A 138 -17.35 -5.78 11.98
C ASP A 138 -16.96 -6.49 10.67
N THR A 139 -17.68 -6.19 9.61
CA THR A 139 -17.46 -6.70 8.25
C THR A 139 -17.20 -5.56 7.28
N SER A 140 -16.93 -5.89 6.02
CA SER A 140 -16.67 -4.94 4.94
C SER A 140 -15.34 -4.18 5.15
N ASN A 141 -14.35 -4.90 5.66
CA ASN A 141 -13.01 -4.42 5.97
C ASN A 141 -12.13 -4.48 4.72
N GLU A 142 -12.23 -3.50 3.84
CA GLU A 142 -11.47 -3.53 2.59
C GLU A 142 -10.07 -2.97 2.75
N SER A 143 -9.96 -1.80 3.37
CA SER A 143 -8.68 -1.11 3.50
C SER A 143 -8.06 -1.40 4.85
N GLN A 144 -6.82 -1.86 4.79
CA GLN A 144 -6.06 -2.25 5.96
C GLN A 144 -4.65 -1.70 5.88
N LEU A 145 -4.14 -1.19 7.00
CA LEU A 145 -2.75 -0.79 7.18
C LEU A 145 -2.20 -1.44 8.45
N PHE A 146 -0.89 -1.59 8.51
CA PHE A 146 -0.19 -2.10 9.67
C PHE A 146 0.97 -1.13 9.95
N GLN A 147 0.78 -0.24 10.92
CA GLN A 147 1.70 0.87 11.19
C GLN A 147 1.70 1.26 12.66
N ASP A 148 2.88 1.53 13.20
CA ASP A 148 3.06 2.03 14.56
C ASP A 148 2.55 3.47 14.67
N LEU A 149 1.45 3.66 15.39
CA LEU A 149 0.80 4.96 15.61
C LEU A 149 1.18 5.63 16.93
N ASP A 150 1.56 4.85 17.93
CA ASP A 150 1.90 5.38 19.26
C ASP A 150 3.40 5.41 19.57
N GLY A 151 4.23 4.94 18.62
CA GLY A 151 5.68 5.01 18.68
C GLY A 151 6.31 3.99 19.64
N ASP A 152 5.61 2.91 19.98
CA ASP A 152 6.15 1.87 20.88
C ASP A 152 6.94 0.76 20.15
N GLY A 153 6.99 0.80 18.82
CA GLY A 153 7.69 -0.14 17.96
C GLY A 153 6.85 -1.35 17.57
N ILE A 154 5.59 -1.44 18.03
CA ILE A 154 4.64 -2.51 17.68
C ILE A 154 3.54 -1.89 16.81
N PRO A 155 3.43 -2.28 15.53
CA PRO A 155 2.45 -1.66 14.65
C PRO A 155 1.02 -2.03 15.02
N GLU A 156 0.12 -1.06 14.90
CA GLU A 156 -1.31 -1.26 15.01
C GLU A 156 -1.90 -1.75 13.68
N TRP A 157 -2.90 -2.62 13.78
CA TRP A 157 -3.76 -2.95 12.66
C TRP A 157 -4.87 -1.90 12.53
N ILE A 158 -4.81 -1.14 11.44
CA ILE A 158 -5.72 -0.03 11.13
C ILE A 158 -6.62 -0.51 10.00
N VAL A 159 -7.93 -0.48 10.23
CA VAL A 159 -8.89 -0.98 9.25
C VAL A 159 -10.08 -0.05 9.15
N ASN A 160 -10.46 0.32 7.92
CA ASN A 160 -11.72 0.99 7.70
C ASN A 160 -12.82 0.00 7.31
N SER A 161 -14.06 0.43 7.48
CA SER A 161 -15.24 -0.30 7.02
C SER A 161 -16.02 0.55 6.01
N TRP A 162 -16.61 -0.11 5.01
CA TRP A 162 -17.57 0.55 4.11
C TRP A 162 -18.82 1.05 4.84
N LYS A 163 -19.08 0.55 6.03
CA LYS A 163 -20.22 0.96 6.85
C LYS A 163 -19.93 2.30 7.51
N LYS A 164 -20.44 3.37 6.93
CA LYS A 164 -20.23 4.75 7.40
C LYS A 164 -20.72 5.01 8.82
N ASP A 165 -21.63 4.18 9.33
CA ASP A 165 -22.25 4.32 10.65
C ASP A 165 -21.50 3.61 11.79
N VAL A 166 -20.41 2.90 11.46
CA VAL A 166 -19.57 2.26 12.49
C VAL A 166 -18.40 3.18 12.89
N PRO A 167 -17.92 3.09 14.13
CA PRO A 167 -16.75 3.87 14.57
C PRO A 167 -15.50 3.52 13.77
N MET A 168 -14.63 4.52 13.56
CA MET A 168 -13.26 4.27 13.13
C MET A 168 -12.47 3.67 14.30
N VAL A 169 -11.86 2.51 14.06
CA VAL A 169 -11.20 1.71 15.08
C VAL A 169 -9.79 1.34 14.61
N VAL A 170 -8.87 1.43 15.56
CA VAL A 170 -7.50 0.92 15.44
C VAL A 170 -7.35 -0.23 16.43
N TRP A 171 -6.58 -1.24 16.09
CA TRP A 171 -6.41 -2.43 16.90
C TRP A 171 -4.93 -2.58 17.31
N LYS A 172 -4.69 -2.46 18.63
CA LYS A 172 -3.35 -2.62 19.20
C LYS A 172 -3.07 -4.07 19.53
N LEU A 173 -1.94 -4.59 19.05
CA LEU A 173 -1.45 -5.91 19.46
C LEU A 173 -1.08 -5.88 20.96
N THR A 174 -1.60 -6.83 21.70
CA THR A 174 -1.37 -7.01 23.14
C THR A 174 -1.52 -8.49 23.49
N SER A 175 -1.55 -8.83 24.76
CA SER A 175 -1.81 -10.19 25.22
C SER A 175 -2.86 -10.21 26.31
N GLU A 176 -3.58 -11.33 26.42
CA GLU A 176 -4.56 -11.58 27.47
C GLU A 176 -4.52 -13.02 27.94
N ASP A 177 -4.91 -13.23 29.21
CA ASP A 177 -5.03 -14.56 29.77
C ASP A 177 -6.32 -15.23 29.30
N ARG A 178 -6.17 -16.37 28.59
CA ARG A 178 -7.29 -17.19 28.11
C ARG A 178 -7.23 -18.59 28.66
N ALA A 179 -8.41 -19.13 29.00
CA ALA A 179 -8.55 -20.54 29.30
C ALA A 179 -8.49 -21.36 28.02
N VAL A 180 -7.53 -22.24 27.89
CA VAL A 180 -7.33 -23.12 26.72
C VAL A 180 -7.41 -24.59 27.15
N GLU A 181 -8.02 -25.40 26.30
CA GLU A 181 -8.01 -26.85 26.46
C GLU A 181 -6.73 -27.44 25.91
N VAL A 182 -5.96 -28.10 26.75
CA VAL A 182 -4.71 -28.74 26.41
C VAL A 182 -4.82 -30.26 26.61
N LYS A 183 -4.38 -31.04 25.60
CA LYS A 183 -4.29 -32.49 25.73
C LYS A 183 -3.05 -32.89 26.51
N LYS A 184 -3.21 -33.53 27.66
CA LYS A 184 -2.15 -34.17 28.44
C LYS A 184 -2.36 -35.69 28.44
N GLY A 185 -1.69 -36.36 27.51
CA GLY A 185 -1.96 -37.79 27.27
C GLY A 185 -3.37 -38.01 26.72
N ASN A 186 -4.17 -38.80 27.44
CA ASN A 186 -5.58 -39.08 27.11
C ASN A 186 -6.59 -38.14 27.78
N GLN A 187 -6.14 -37.15 28.53
CA GLN A 187 -7.00 -36.21 29.24
C GLN A 187 -6.95 -34.82 28.58
N THR A 188 -8.09 -34.16 28.51
CA THR A 188 -8.18 -32.73 28.21
C THR A 188 -8.24 -31.97 29.51
N VAL A 189 -7.33 -31.04 29.71
CA VAL A 189 -7.28 -30.15 30.91
C VAL A 189 -7.38 -28.70 30.44
N THR A 190 -8.03 -27.88 31.22
CA THR A 190 -8.09 -26.44 30.98
C THR A 190 -6.92 -25.77 31.70
N GLU A 191 -6.13 -25.00 30.93
CA GLU A 191 -5.01 -24.20 31.44
C GLU A 191 -5.20 -22.73 31.07
N THR A 192 -4.78 -21.82 31.93
CA THR A 192 -4.68 -20.41 31.60
C THR A 192 -3.39 -20.18 30.85
N GLN A 193 -3.46 -19.62 29.64
CA GLN A 193 -2.30 -19.22 28.85
C GLN A 193 -2.43 -17.74 28.47
N THR A 194 -1.33 -17.01 28.58
CA THR A 194 -1.24 -15.65 28.03
C THR A 194 -1.06 -15.74 26.52
N LEU A 195 -2.01 -15.24 25.75
CA LEU A 195 -2.04 -15.34 24.29
C LEU A 195 -2.14 -13.96 23.64
N PRO A 196 -1.54 -13.79 22.46
CA PRO A 196 -1.72 -12.58 21.69
C PRO A 196 -3.19 -12.29 21.38
N THR A 197 -3.54 -11.01 21.40
CA THR A 197 -4.87 -10.50 21.04
C THR A 197 -4.77 -9.10 20.48
N LEU A 198 -5.84 -8.62 19.85
CA LEU A 198 -5.97 -7.23 19.38
C LEU A 198 -6.95 -6.47 20.30
N LYS A 199 -6.43 -5.47 21.00
CA LYS A 199 -7.23 -4.56 21.83
C LYS A 199 -7.85 -3.48 20.95
N ARG A 200 -9.16 -3.29 21.08
CA ARG A 200 -9.94 -2.29 20.34
C ARG A 200 -9.70 -0.88 20.88
N CYS A 201 -9.24 0.04 20.03
CA CYS A 201 -9.05 1.46 20.32
C CYS A 201 -9.96 2.28 19.40
N VAL A 202 -10.91 3.02 19.95
CA VAL A 202 -11.83 3.86 19.16
C VAL A 202 -11.19 5.20 18.90
N ILE A 203 -10.98 5.51 17.62
CA ILE A 203 -10.45 6.79 17.16
C ILE A 203 -11.56 7.84 17.10
N GLY A 204 -12.71 7.46 16.54
CA GLY A 204 -13.87 8.33 16.47
C GLY A 204 -15.10 7.63 15.91
N VAL A 205 -16.24 8.33 15.95
CA VAL A 205 -17.56 7.77 15.63
C VAL A 205 -18.01 8.05 14.20
N LYS A 206 -17.16 8.67 13.37
CA LYS A 206 -17.49 9.12 12.02
C LYS A 206 -16.39 8.76 11.03
N GLY A 207 -16.63 9.06 9.76
CA GLY A 207 -15.59 9.14 8.74
C GLY A 207 -15.18 7.85 8.08
N ASN A 208 -15.71 6.70 8.50
CA ASN A 208 -15.51 5.45 7.76
C ASN A 208 -16.01 5.57 6.31
N GLY A 209 -15.60 4.68 5.47
CA GLY A 209 -15.91 4.69 4.05
C GLY A 209 -14.72 4.22 3.23
N HIS A 210 -14.74 4.46 1.94
CA HIS A 210 -13.66 4.06 1.05
C HIS A 210 -12.49 5.04 1.11
N GLY A 211 -11.27 4.54 1.26
CA GLY A 211 -10.04 5.34 1.40
C GLY A 211 -9.46 5.27 2.81
N ILE A 212 -8.14 5.16 2.90
CA ILE A 212 -7.38 5.17 4.16
C ILE A 212 -5.95 5.66 3.90
N ALA A 213 -5.39 6.42 4.83
CA ALA A 213 -3.95 6.69 4.90
C ALA A 213 -3.54 7.02 6.33
N VAL A 214 -2.25 6.97 6.59
CA VAL A 214 -1.62 7.48 7.81
C VAL A 214 -0.47 8.39 7.40
N GLY A 215 -0.35 9.55 8.05
CA GLY A 215 0.74 10.50 7.84
C GLY A 215 0.49 11.80 8.59
N ASP A 216 1.52 12.58 8.82
CA ASP A 216 1.43 13.90 9.43
C ASP A 216 0.92 14.91 8.37
N LEU A 217 -0.38 15.14 8.35
CA LEU A 217 -1.04 15.96 7.33
C LEU A 217 -0.90 17.45 7.59
N ASN A 218 -0.98 17.84 8.86
CA ASN A 218 -0.93 19.24 9.28
C ASN A 218 0.48 19.73 9.65
N ASN A 219 1.49 18.86 9.55
CA ASN A 219 2.91 19.11 9.87
C ASN A 219 3.13 19.49 11.34
N ASP A 220 2.38 18.89 12.27
CA ASP A 220 2.53 19.11 13.71
C ASP A 220 3.45 18.10 14.40
N GLY A 221 3.96 17.12 13.65
CA GLY A 221 4.86 16.07 14.12
C GLY A 221 4.15 14.84 14.69
N HIS A 222 2.82 14.75 14.51
CA HIS A 222 2.02 13.60 14.93
C HIS A 222 1.35 12.95 13.73
N LEU A 223 1.13 11.64 13.81
CA LEU A 223 0.49 10.92 12.72
C LEU A 223 -1.02 11.16 12.77
N ASP A 224 -1.57 11.51 11.62
CA ASP A 224 -3.00 11.64 11.37
C ASP A 224 -3.54 10.40 10.65
N LEU A 225 -4.84 10.14 10.80
CA LEU A 225 -5.54 9.07 10.10
C LEU A 225 -6.51 9.66 9.09
N LEU A 226 -6.26 9.40 7.81
CA LEU A 226 -7.04 9.92 6.71
C LEU A 226 -8.03 8.89 6.20
N LEU A 227 -9.24 9.32 5.90
CA LEU A 227 -10.34 8.51 5.39
C LEU A 227 -10.98 9.18 4.17
N GLY A 228 -11.84 8.45 3.45
CA GLY A 228 -12.54 9.01 2.29
C GLY A 228 -13.40 10.24 2.60
N GLN A 229 -13.81 10.48 3.84
CA GLN A 229 -14.69 11.58 4.24
C GLN A 229 -14.00 12.70 5.02
N GLY A 230 -12.69 12.70 5.09
CA GLY A 230 -11.90 13.65 5.86
C GLY A 230 -10.79 12.95 6.63
N TRP A 231 -10.33 13.58 7.71
CA TRP A 231 -9.20 13.07 8.47
C TRP A 231 -9.40 13.27 9.97
N TYR A 232 -8.72 12.44 10.73
CA TYR A 232 -8.61 12.54 12.17
C TYR A 232 -7.22 13.07 12.53
N GLU A 233 -7.19 14.21 13.23
CA GLU A 233 -5.97 14.80 13.77
C GLU A 233 -5.48 13.98 14.97
N GLY A 234 -4.26 13.48 14.86
CA GLY A 234 -3.63 12.65 15.88
C GLY A 234 -3.26 13.45 17.14
N PRO A 235 -3.63 12.98 18.34
CA PRO A 235 -3.28 13.69 19.56
C PRO A 235 -1.81 13.48 19.90
N LYS A 236 -1.18 14.53 20.44
CA LYS A 236 0.22 14.55 20.86
C LYS A 236 0.61 13.45 21.85
N GLU A 237 -0.32 13.02 22.70
CA GLU A 237 -0.07 12.07 23.77
C GLU A 237 -1.15 11.02 23.83
N ASN A 238 -0.77 9.75 24.03
CA ASN A 238 -1.66 8.62 24.20
C ASN A 238 -2.69 8.48 23.05
N PRO A 239 -2.25 8.37 21.79
CA PRO A 239 -3.15 8.38 20.64
C PRO A 239 -4.19 7.25 20.66
N LEU A 240 -3.88 6.12 21.28
CA LEU A 240 -4.78 4.97 21.36
C LEU A 240 -5.76 5.00 22.55
N GLU A 241 -5.67 6.00 23.40
CA GLU A 241 -6.52 6.16 24.60
C GLU A 241 -7.52 7.32 24.48
N LYS A 242 -7.43 8.14 23.44
CA LYS A 242 -8.23 9.34 23.23
C LYS A 242 -9.02 9.28 21.93
N ASN A 243 -10.18 9.91 21.91
CA ASN A 243 -10.86 10.22 20.66
C ASN A 243 -10.08 11.34 19.93
N TRP A 244 -9.91 11.19 18.63
CA TRP A 244 -9.25 12.17 17.78
C TRP A 244 -10.23 13.23 17.27
N THR A 245 -9.72 14.40 16.90
CA THR A 245 -10.54 15.45 16.30
C THR A 245 -10.76 15.14 14.82
N PHE A 246 -12.04 15.08 14.40
CA PHE A 246 -12.40 14.83 13.00
C PHE A 246 -12.57 16.12 12.20
N HIS A 247 -11.91 16.22 11.05
CA HIS A 247 -11.97 17.28 10.08
C HIS A 247 -12.64 16.78 8.79
N PRO A 248 -13.87 17.23 8.45
CA PRO A 248 -14.60 16.79 7.25
C PRO A 248 -14.19 17.63 6.01
N ASP A 249 -12.91 17.63 5.66
CA ASP A 249 -12.35 18.53 4.65
C ASP A 249 -12.59 18.08 3.21
N TRP A 250 -13.03 16.82 3.00
CA TRP A 250 -13.34 16.23 1.70
C TRP A 250 -14.38 15.12 1.80
N ASP A 251 -14.89 14.68 0.63
CA ASP A 251 -15.67 13.43 0.46
C ASP A 251 -15.18 12.75 -0.82
N LEU A 252 -14.31 11.76 -0.67
CA LEU A 252 -13.60 11.07 -1.75
C LEU A 252 -13.94 9.58 -1.75
N HIS A 253 -14.05 9.00 -2.93
CA HIS A 253 -14.02 7.55 -3.13
C HIS A 253 -12.58 7.14 -3.47
N ALA A 254 -11.72 7.20 -2.47
CA ALA A 254 -10.28 7.20 -2.61
C ALA A 254 -9.67 5.79 -2.65
N SER A 255 -8.44 5.72 -3.13
CA SER A 255 -7.58 4.52 -3.06
C SER A 255 -7.31 4.07 -1.62
N CYS A 256 -6.90 2.83 -1.49
CA CYS A 256 -6.55 2.18 -0.24
C CYS A 256 -5.17 1.49 -0.38
N PRO A 257 -4.08 2.16 0.07
CA PRO A 257 -4.04 3.46 0.73
C PRO A 257 -4.10 4.67 -0.23
N MET A 258 -4.46 5.84 0.30
CA MET A 258 -4.00 7.14 -0.16
C MET A 258 -2.58 7.37 0.35
N LEU A 259 -1.86 8.37 -0.17
CA LEU A 259 -0.50 8.68 0.29
C LEU A 259 -0.40 10.13 0.76
N VAL A 260 0.30 10.33 1.87
CA VAL A 260 0.70 11.64 2.39
C VAL A 260 2.16 11.87 2.04
N HIS A 261 2.47 12.93 1.27
CA HIS A 261 3.84 13.22 0.83
C HIS A 261 3.96 14.67 0.35
N ASP A 262 5.05 15.36 0.67
CA ASP A 262 5.36 16.68 0.12
C ASP A 262 5.85 16.51 -1.34
N VAL A 263 4.91 16.60 -2.28
CA VAL A 263 5.15 16.33 -3.72
C VAL A 263 5.95 17.45 -4.38
N ASN A 264 5.67 18.69 -3.99
CA ASN A 264 6.27 19.87 -4.61
C ASN A 264 7.51 20.39 -3.87
N GLY A 265 7.82 19.88 -2.68
CA GLY A 265 8.98 20.28 -1.89
C GLY A 265 8.80 21.61 -1.19
N ASP A 266 7.57 22.02 -0.88
CA ASP A 266 7.28 23.30 -0.22
C ASP A 266 7.14 23.20 1.31
N GLY A 267 7.33 22.00 1.84
CA GLY A 267 7.29 21.71 3.28
C GLY A 267 5.90 21.45 3.83
N ARG A 268 4.86 21.38 3.00
CA ARG A 268 3.50 20.96 3.40
C ARG A 268 3.20 19.56 2.87
N SER A 269 2.48 18.80 3.66
CA SER A 269 2.07 17.45 3.29
C SER A 269 0.91 17.50 2.28
N ASP A 270 1.15 16.99 1.08
CA ASP A 270 0.16 16.83 0.03
C ASP A 270 -0.50 15.44 0.11
N LEU A 271 -1.55 15.23 -0.72
CA LEU A 271 -2.17 13.91 -0.88
C LEU A 271 -2.00 13.39 -2.31
N ILE A 272 -1.69 12.09 -2.44
CA ILE A 272 -1.84 11.38 -3.70
C ILE A 272 -3.01 10.42 -3.56
N VAL A 273 -3.98 10.52 -4.46
CA VAL A 273 -5.26 9.82 -4.38
C VAL A 273 -5.62 9.19 -5.72
N GLY A 274 -5.87 7.90 -5.72
CA GLY A 274 -6.47 7.18 -6.83
C GLY A 274 -7.99 7.16 -6.74
N VAL A 275 -8.69 7.20 -7.86
CA VAL A 275 -10.12 6.91 -7.94
C VAL A 275 -10.30 5.39 -7.96
N ALA A 276 -10.53 4.80 -6.79
CA ALA A 276 -10.43 3.36 -6.56
C ALA A 276 -11.25 2.49 -7.52
N HIS A 277 -12.45 2.93 -7.91
CA HIS A 277 -13.39 2.20 -8.77
C HIS A 277 -13.73 2.96 -10.06
N GLY A 278 -12.79 3.73 -10.59
CA GLY A 278 -12.97 4.53 -11.80
C GLY A 278 -11.65 4.95 -12.40
N PHE A 279 -11.67 6.01 -13.18
CA PHE A 279 -10.49 6.62 -13.78
C PHE A 279 -10.04 7.82 -12.96
N GLY A 280 -8.74 8.02 -12.86
CA GLY A 280 -8.12 9.18 -12.26
C GLY A 280 -7.15 8.85 -11.13
N LEU A 281 -5.96 9.36 -11.29
CA LEU A 281 -4.91 9.44 -10.29
C LEU A 281 -4.59 10.91 -10.11
N HIS A 282 -4.66 11.41 -8.89
CA HIS A 282 -4.62 12.84 -8.60
C HIS A 282 -3.59 13.15 -7.52
N TRP A 283 -2.99 14.33 -7.62
CA TRP A 283 -2.27 15.00 -6.58
C TRP A 283 -3.10 16.16 -6.06
N TRP A 284 -3.31 16.20 -4.77
CA TRP A 284 -3.98 17.27 -4.05
C TRP A 284 -2.93 18.10 -3.32
N GLU A 285 -2.55 19.22 -3.95
CA GLU A 285 -1.60 20.19 -3.40
C GLU A 285 -2.21 20.89 -2.19
N GLN A 286 -1.54 20.79 -1.05
CA GLN A 286 -1.93 21.56 0.12
C GLN A 286 -1.47 23.00 -0.04
N LEU A 287 -2.42 23.94 -0.05
CA LEU A 287 -2.16 25.37 -0.08
C LEU A 287 -2.06 25.93 1.35
N PRO A 288 -1.53 27.17 1.53
CA PRO A 288 -1.55 27.83 2.83
C PRO A 288 -2.95 27.83 3.44
N ALA A 289 -3.04 27.48 4.73
CA ALA A 289 -4.30 27.42 5.45
C ALA A 289 -4.97 28.81 5.50
N VAL A 290 -6.30 28.84 5.41
CA VAL A 290 -7.12 30.05 5.55
C VAL A 290 -8.02 29.88 6.76
N ASP A 291 -7.95 30.82 7.71
CA ASP A 291 -8.71 30.78 8.96
C ASP A 291 -8.56 29.43 9.71
N GLY A 292 -7.34 28.87 9.70
CA GLY A 292 -7.02 27.60 10.34
C GLY A 292 -7.53 26.34 9.61
N LYS A 293 -8.07 26.48 8.41
CA LYS A 293 -8.54 25.35 7.58
C LYS A 293 -7.58 25.07 6.46
N LEU A 294 -7.25 23.81 6.27
CA LEU A 294 -6.45 23.33 5.15
C LEU A 294 -7.15 23.66 3.82
N GLN A 295 -6.37 24.06 2.85
CA GLN A 295 -6.85 24.39 1.51
C GLN A 295 -6.20 23.47 0.50
N TRP A 296 -6.95 23.06 -0.50
CA TRP A 296 -6.52 22.05 -1.46
C TRP A 296 -6.69 22.50 -2.90
N LYS A 297 -5.73 22.12 -3.74
CA LYS A 297 -5.82 22.26 -5.19
C LYS A 297 -5.55 20.93 -5.85
N GLN A 298 -6.54 20.41 -6.57
CA GLN A 298 -6.44 19.15 -7.27
C GLN A 298 -5.70 19.31 -8.60
N HIS A 299 -4.76 18.38 -8.86
CA HIS A 299 -4.05 18.22 -10.12
C HIS A 299 -4.24 16.80 -10.64
N LEU A 300 -4.49 16.64 -11.93
CA LEU A 300 -4.53 15.34 -12.58
C LEU A 300 -3.09 14.84 -12.79
N ILE A 301 -2.81 13.62 -12.32
CA ILE A 301 -1.58 12.89 -12.64
C ILE A 301 -1.79 12.05 -13.90
N ASP A 302 -2.80 11.17 -13.88
CA ASP A 302 -3.13 10.28 -14.99
C ASP A 302 -4.60 9.82 -14.94
N ASP A 303 -5.27 9.74 -16.10
CA ASP A 303 -6.65 9.22 -16.25
C ASP A 303 -6.77 8.18 -17.37
N ARG A 304 -5.64 7.64 -17.84
CA ARG A 304 -5.57 6.72 -18.99
C ARG A 304 -5.72 5.25 -18.61
N PHE A 305 -5.85 4.93 -17.33
CA PHE A 305 -6.14 3.59 -16.82
C PHE A 305 -7.14 3.69 -15.67
N SER A 306 -7.80 2.61 -15.37
CA SER A 306 -8.85 2.57 -14.36
C SER A 306 -8.41 1.87 -13.09
N GLN A 307 -9.10 2.18 -11.99
CA GLN A 307 -8.99 1.48 -10.71
C GLN A 307 -7.58 1.54 -10.09
N PRO A 308 -6.94 2.73 -9.97
CA PRO A 308 -5.73 2.91 -9.18
C PRO A 308 -6.08 2.77 -7.69
N HIS A 309 -6.33 1.54 -7.25
CA HIS A 309 -6.89 1.26 -5.94
C HIS A 309 -5.81 1.20 -4.84
N CYS A 310 -4.62 0.67 -5.15
CA CYS A 310 -3.49 0.57 -4.24
C CYS A 310 -2.35 1.46 -4.73
N LEU A 311 -1.88 2.37 -3.88
CA LEU A 311 -0.77 3.27 -4.16
C LEU A 311 0.41 2.95 -3.25
N HIS A 312 1.63 3.11 -3.77
CA HIS A 312 2.85 2.91 -3.00
C HIS A 312 3.93 3.90 -3.42
N LEU A 313 4.79 4.32 -2.49
CA LEU A 313 5.96 5.16 -2.76
C LEU A 313 7.23 4.38 -2.44
N ALA A 314 8.17 4.36 -3.37
CA ALA A 314 9.49 3.78 -3.16
C ALA A 314 10.53 4.40 -4.10
N ASP A 315 11.76 4.53 -3.63
CA ASP A 315 12.89 4.91 -4.48
C ASP A 315 13.30 3.70 -5.35
N LEU A 316 12.79 3.68 -6.58
CA LEU A 316 13.09 2.64 -7.56
C LEU A 316 14.36 2.92 -8.36
N THR A 317 14.69 4.21 -8.51
CA THR A 317 15.83 4.66 -9.32
C THR A 317 17.12 4.74 -8.52
N GLY A 318 17.06 4.73 -7.21
CA GLY A 318 18.22 4.86 -6.31
C GLY A 318 18.75 6.29 -6.21
N ASP A 319 17.92 7.29 -6.54
CA ASP A 319 18.30 8.70 -6.54
C ASP A 319 17.96 9.44 -5.22
N GLY A 320 17.38 8.72 -4.26
CA GLY A 320 16.97 9.22 -2.95
C GLY A 320 15.59 9.88 -2.95
N ARG A 321 14.83 9.80 -4.04
CA ARG A 321 13.46 10.31 -4.15
C ARG A 321 12.52 9.15 -4.49
N PRO A 322 11.31 9.13 -3.89
CA PRO A 322 10.38 8.06 -4.21
C PRO A 322 9.72 8.27 -5.57
N GLU A 323 9.47 7.18 -6.28
CA GLU A 323 8.52 7.07 -7.37
C GLU A 323 7.16 6.61 -6.83
N LEU A 324 6.08 7.07 -7.48
CA LEU A 324 4.74 6.58 -7.23
C LEU A 324 4.50 5.30 -8.02
N ILE A 325 4.10 4.23 -7.35
CA ILE A 325 3.80 2.93 -7.94
C ILE A 325 2.31 2.66 -7.79
N THR A 326 1.62 2.33 -8.87
CA THR A 326 0.25 1.83 -8.87
C THR A 326 -0.09 1.15 -10.18
N GLY A 327 -1.23 0.48 -10.19
CA GLY A 327 -1.76 -0.19 -11.36
C GLY A 327 -3.25 -0.42 -11.23
N LYS A 328 -3.80 -1.17 -12.15
CA LYS A 328 -5.22 -1.50 -12.16
C LYS A 328 -5.52 -2.62 -11.15
N ARG A 329 -6.47 -2.39 -10.23
CA ARG A 329 -7.09 -3.46 -9.46
C ARG A 329 -7.99 -4.30 -10.38
N VAL A 330 -7.47 -5.44 -10.80
CA VAL A 330 -8.15 -6.32 -11.76
C VAL A 330 -9.38 -6.94 -11.11
N TYR A 331 -10.47 -7.03 -11.88
CA TYR A 331 -11.68 -7.74 -11.49
C TYR A 331 -12.39 -7.21 -10.22
N ALA A 332 -12.12 -5.96 -9.83
CA ALA A 332 -12.92 -5.30 -8.79
C ALA A 332 -14.40 -5.32 -9.19
N HIS A 333 -15.29 -5.56 -8.22
CA HIS A 333 -16.73 -5.74 -8.45
C HIS A 333 -17.06 -6.66 -9.64
N ASN A 334 -16.31 -7.77 -9.79
CA ASN A 334 -16.48 -8.74 -10.89
C ASN A 334 -16.37 -8.11 -12.30
N GLY A 335 -15.54 -7.08 -12.44
CA GLY A 335 -15.33 -6.34 -13.69
C GLY A 335 -16.48 -5.41 -14.07
N GLY A 336 -17.36 -5.08 -13.13
CA GLY A 336 -18.50 -4.18 -13.33
C GLY A 336 -18.18 -2.69 -13.30
N ASP A 337 -17.01 -2.32 -12.78
CA ASP A 337 -16.59 -0.93 -12.67
C ASP A 337 -16.21 -0.30 -14.01
N PRO A 338 -16.22 1.03 -14.14
CA PRO A 338 -15.67 1.72 -15.30
C PRO A 338 -14.27 1.24 -15.63
N GLY A 339 -14.03 0.85 -16.88
CA GLY A 339 -12.77 0.26 -17.31
C GLY A 339 -12.49 -1.16 -16.81
N GLY A 340 -13.42 -1.81 -16.09
CA GLY A 340 -13.21 -3.12 -15.47
C GLY A 340 -12.80 -4.25 -16.43
N LYS A 341 -13.07 -4.09 -17.73
CA LYS A 341 -12.70 -5.04 -18.79
C LYS A 341 -11.39 -4.73 -19.50
N GLU A 342 -10.76 -3.61 -19.17
CA GLU A 342 -9.48 -3.24 -19.73
C GLU A 342 -8.36 -4.15 -19.17
N PRO A 343 -7.26 -4.34 -19.90
CA PRO A 343 -6.15 -5.15 -19.46
C PRO A 343 -5.59 -4.74 -18.08
N ALA A 344 -4.95 -5.68 -17.40
CA ALA A 344 -4.12 -5.40 -16.23
C ALA A 344 -2.99 -4.43 -16.60
N CYS A 345 -2.57 -3.62 -15.67
CA CYS A 345 -1.39 -2.77 -15.84
C CYS A 345 -0.73 -2.46 -14.50
N LEU A 346 0.58 -2.25 -14.56
CA LEU A 346 1.40 -1.76 -13.47
C LEU A 346 2.36 -0.70 -14.00
N TYR A 347 2.37 0.44 -13.35
CA TYR A 347 3.16 1.61 -13.75
C TYR A 347 3.90 2.19 -12.56
N TYR A 348 4.92 3.03 -12.84
CA TYR A 348 5.44 3.99 -11.88
C TYR A 348 5.53 5.39 -12.50
N TRP A 349 5.50 6.41 -11.66
CA TRP A 349 5.67 7.80 -12.06
C TRP A 349 6.84 8.42 -11.33
N SER A 350 7.73 9.04 -12.10
CA SER A 350 8.76 9.92 -11.57
C SER A 350 8.34 11.38 -11.69
N TRP A 351 8.82 12.23 -10.80
CA TRP A 351 8.63 13.68 -10.85
C TRP A 351 9.78 14.39 -10.14
N LYS A 352 9.86 15.71 -10.33
CA LYS A 352 10.81 16.59 -9.61
C LYS A 352 10.05 17.62 -8.78
N PRO A 353 10.49 17.89 -7.53
CA PRO A 353 9.92 18.97 -6.73
C PRO A 353 9.99 20.34 -7.41
N GLY A 354 9.23 21.31 -6.90
CA GLY A 354 9.15 22.68 -7.42
C GLY A 354 8.00 22.88 -8.40
N THR A 355 8.02 22.25 -9.55
CA THR A 355 6.90 22.22 -10.51
C THR A 355 6.67 20.80 -10.96
N PRO A 356 5.99 19.97 -10.15
CA PRO A 356 5.84 18.55 -10.42
C PRO A 356 5.18 18.29 -11.77
N LYS A 357 5.89 17.53 -12.61
CA LYS A 357 5.36 16.95 -13.84
C LYS A 357 5.57 15.46 -13.73
N PHE A 358 4.51 14.73 -13.49
CA PHE A 358 4.55 13.30 -13.39
C PHE A 358 4.80 12.66 -14.77
N GLN A 359 5.87 11.88 -14.87
CA GLN A 359 6.19 11.09 -16.05
C GLN A 359 5.86 9.63 -15.78
N ARG A 360 4.92 9.07 -16.54
CA ARG A 360 4.55 7.66 -16.45
C ARG A 360 5.59 6.79 -17.14
N HIS A 361 5.96 5.70 -16.46
CA HIS A 361 6.79 4.62 -16.94
C HIS A 361 6.04 3.31 -16.87
N VAL A 362 6.14 2.50 -17.90
CA VAL A 362 5.47 1.19 -17.96
C VAL A 362 6.35 0.13 -17.29
N ILE A 363 5.79 -0.59 -16.31
CA ILE A 363 6.39 -1.81 -15.78
C ILE A 363 5.83 -3.01 -16.54
N ASP A 364 4.49 -3.14 -16.60
CA ASP A 364 3.80 -4.17 -17.38
C ASP A 364 2.45 -3.67 -17.88
N GLU A 365 2.06 -4.13 -19.06
CA GLU A 365 0.72 -3.98 -19.61
C GLU A 365 0.22 -5.34 -20.13
N GLY A 366 -0.88 -5.81 -19.56
CA GLY A 366 -1.58 -7.01 -19.97
C GLY A 366 -1.55 -8.17 -18.98
N HIS A 367 -0.60 -8.22 -18.03
CA HIS A 367 -0.42 -9.38 -17.15
C HIS A 367 -0.49 -9.01 -15.66
N VAL A 368 0.25 -7.99 -15.23
CA VAL A 368 0.38 -7.61 -13.82
C VAL A 368 -0.61 -6.52 -13.48
N GLY A 369 -1.49 -6.81 -12.54
CA GLY A 369 -2.36 -5.81 -11.91
C GLY A 369 -2.09 -5.71 -10.42
N THR A 370 -2.77 -4.79 -9.75
CA THR A 370 -2.69 -4.65 -8.29
C THR A 370 -3.88 -5.31 -7.60
N GLY A 371 -3.71 -5.61 -6.32
CA GLY A 371 -4.76 -5.86 -5.36
C GLY A 371 -4.88 -4.71 -4.38
N LEU A 372 -4.73 -5.03 -3.09
CA LEU A 372 -4.80 -4.06 -1.99
C LEU A 372 -3.43 -3.74 -1.38
N GLN A 373 -2.40 -4.50 -1.72
CA GLN A 373 -1.05 -4.32 -1.19
C GLN A 373 0.00 -4.38 -2.29
N ILE A 374 0.99 -3.49 -2.20
CA ILE A 374 2.25 -3.51 -2.93
C ILE A 374 3.36 -3.46 -1.89
N ARG A 375 4.42 -4.25 -2.07
CA ARG A 375 5.62 -4.22 -1.24
C ARG A 375 6.85 -3.98 -2.09
N THR A 376 7.82 -3.31 -1.51
CA THR A 376 9.10 -3.04 -2.14
C THR A 376 10.24 -3.36 -1.20
N ALA A 377 11.24 -4.05 -1.70
CA ALA A 377 12.47 -4.40 -0.98
C ALA A 377 13.54 -4.81 -2.00
N ASP A 378 14.79 -4.97 -1.55
CA ASP A 378 15.81 -5.69 -2.32
C ASP A 378 15.55 -7.21 -2.18
N LEU A 379 14.81 -7.77 -3.13
CA LEU A 379 14.33 -9.15 -3.07
C LEU A 379 15.36 -10.18 -3.58
N ASN A 380 16.42 -9.74 -4.24
CA ASN A 380 17.44 -10.59 -4.85
C ASN A 380 18.85 -10.34 -4.34
N GLY A 381 19.06 -9.37 -3.45
CA GLY A 381 20.36 -9.03 -2.84
C GLY A 381 21.27 -8.15 -3.72
N ASP A 382 20.72 -7.50 -4.76
CA ASP A 382 21.48 -6.67 -5.69
C ASP A 382 21.49 -5.17 -5.37
N LYS A 383 20.86 -4.79 -4.26
CA LYS A 383 20.73 -3.43 -3.70
C LYS A 383 19.85 -2.48 -4.53
N ARG A 384 19.04 -3.00 -5.41
CA ARG A 384 17.98 -2.24 -6.07
C ARG A 384 16.64 -2.56 -5.44
N THR A 385 15.75 -1.60 -5.48
CA THR A 385 14.38 -1.76 -4.98
C THR A 385 13.55 -2.53 -5.99
N ASP A 386 13.15 -3.75 -5.62
CA ASP A 386 12.25 -4.62 -6.36
C ASP A 386 10.80 -4.44 -5.90
N ILE A 387 9.83 -5.03 -6.61
CA ILE A 387 8.42 -4.96 -6.29
C ILE A 387 7.85 -6.36 -6.10
N ALA A 388 7.07 -6.57 -5.03
CA ALA A 388 6.18 -7.70 -4.86
C ALA A 388 4.73 -7.21 -4.89
N VAL A 389 3.87 -7.83 -5.68
CA VAL A 389 2.47 -7.45 -5.84
C VAL A 389 1.58 -8.67 -5.99
N ALA A 390 0.41 -8.63 -5.34
CA ALA A 390 -0.64 -9.61 -5.50
C ALA A 390 -1.95 -8.93 -5.90
N GLY A 391 -2.73 -9.62 -6.70
CA GLY A 391 -4.04 -9.17 -7.15
C GLY A 391 -4.81 -10.32 -7.81
N LYS A 392 -5.97 -10.02 -8.34
CA LYS A 392 -6.76 -11.02 -9.08
C LYS A 392 -6.19 -11.37 -10.45
N SER A 393 -5.01 -10.85 -10.80
CA SER A 393 -4.19 -11.30 -11.93
C SER A 393 -3.13 -12.34 -11.53
N GLY A 394 -2.91 -12.55 -10.23
CA GLY A 394 -1.90 -13.45 -9.66
C GLY A 394 -0.97 -12.75 -8.68
N THR A 395 0.05 -13.48 -8.23
CA THR A 395 1.14 -12.97 -7.38
C THR A 395 2.42 -12.88 -8.18
N PHE A 396 3.12 -11.78 -8.10
CA PHE A 396 4.30 -11.49 -8.91
C PHE A 396 5.42 -10.89 -8.06
N VAL A 397 6.66 -11.20 -8.48
CA VAL A 397 7.88 -10.48 -8.12
C VAL A 397 8.44 -9.85 -9.37
N LEU A 398 8.77 -8.57 -9.28
CA LEU A 398 9.34 -7.80 -10.38
C LEU A 398 10.71 -7.30 -9.93
N LEU A 399 11.76 -7.91 -10.48
CA LEU A 399 13.15 -7.57 -10.17
C LEU A 399 13.59 -6.39 -11.01
N ASN A 400 14.09 -5.36 -10.36
CA ASN A 400 14.58 -4.15 -10.98
C ASN A 400 15.98 -4.39 -11.58
N LEU A 401 16.09 -4.40 -12.88
CA LEU A 401 17.36 -4.60 -13.59
C LEU A 401 18.16 -3.29 -13.82
N GLY A 402 17.62 -2.17 -13.30
CA GLY A 402 18.21 -0.84 -13.51
C GLY A 402 17.92 -0.27 -14.89
N ASN A 403 18.60 0.81 -15.19
CA ASN A 403 18.55 1.47 -16.51
C ASN A 403 19.59 0.84 -17.45
N ASP A 404 19.28 0.78 -18.74
CA ASP A 404 20.34 0.66 -19.76
C ASP A 404 21.26 1.87 -19.63
N LYS A 405 22.40 1.70 -18.98
CA LYS A 405 23.54 2.55 -19.36
C LYS A 405 23.98 1.99 -20.72
N SER A 406 23.58 2.67 -21.79
CA SER A 406 24.31 2.51 -23.06
C SER A 406 25.76 2.83 -22.74
N ASP A 407 26.59 1.79 -22.69
CA ASP A 407 28.04 1.90 -22.67
C ASP A 407 28.53 2.74 -23.84
#